data_9c3d940eac0c040b19458a68afd56c3c
#
_entry.id   9c3d940eac0c040b19458a68afd56c3c
#
_cell.length_a   1.000
_cell.length_b   1.000
_cell.length_c   1.000
_cell.angle_alpha   90.00
_cell.angle_beta   90.00
_cell.angle_gamma   90.00
#
_symmetry.space_group_name_H-M   'P 1'
#
loop_
_entity.id
_entity.type
_entity.pdbx_description
1 polymer ?
#
loop_
_entity_poly.entity_id
_entity_poly.type
_entity_poly.pdbx_seq_one_letter_code
_entity_poly.pdbx_strand_id
1 'polypeptide(L)'
;MTGTAAMDIRPILSTLMRHKIASLLIVLEIALTCAIVCNALFLIGDRLDRMNMHSGIADHELVRIQAASLRQLSSDDAVDKSVSLEYLDTLRKVPGVRQAAIVSQLPFGGSSNNSSVNLTSDQERPTLDATVYTDEGSLVKTFGLKLLAGRDFNSDEFQDITDLQKAGDKAQIPVAIINRSMAEKLYPGQNAVGKVFYSWTESPTRVIGVVEELARPNSLDQGAYAMIFPLRDYGAGKHYILRTEPGRRAEVLDAAIKALKKTDPNLLVVNQDTFDEVRARYFEQDRAMAWMLVVVIVALLLVTALGIVGLASFWVQQRTKQIGVRRALGATRGQILRYFQLENFLLATVGIALGMLLAYSINQLLMGKYELPRLPLHYLPIGAIALWLLGQAAVFGPARRAAAVPPAVATRSV
;
A
#
# COMPACT_ATOMS: atom_id res chain seq x y z
N MET A 1 -11.17 -56.37 13.72
CA MET A 1 -10.10 -56.14 12.72
C MET A 1 -10.59 -55.09 11.76
N THR A 2 -10.26 -53.85 12.01
CA THR A 2 -10.64 -52.70 11.17
C THR A 2 -9.51 -52.44 10.17
N GLY A 3 -9.55 -53.19 9.05
CA GLY A 3 -8.70 -52.90 7.93
C GLY A 3 -9.09 -51.56 7.30
N THR A 4 -8.27 -50.53 7.45
CA THR A 4 -8.30 -49.31 6.61
C THR A 4 -7.92 -49.74 5.18
N ALA A 5 -8.94 -50.13 4.39
CA ALA A 5 -8.74 -50.36 2.96
C ALA A 5 -8.20 -49.09 2.35
N ALA A 6 -6.93 -49.07 1.97
CA ALA A 6 -6.35 -48.00 1.17
C ALA A 6 -7.22 -47.84 -0.07
N MET A 7 -7.83 -46.68 -0.24
CA MET A 7 -8.73 -46.39 -1.36
C MET A 7 -7.89 -46.35 -2.62
N ASP A 8 -8.10 -47.33 -3.50
CA ASP A 8 -7.34 -47.47 -4.74
C ASP A 8 -7.61 -46.25 -5.65
N ILE A 9 -6.59 -45.45 -5.95
CA ILE A 9 -6.68 -44.21 -6.73
C ILE A 9 -6.88 -44.52 -8.23
N ARG A 10 -6.51 -45.74 -8.68
CA ARG A 10 -6.59 -46.15 -10.09
C ARG A 10 -7.99 -46.05 -10.69
N PRO A 11 -9.09 -46.48 -9.99
CA PRO A 11 -10.44 -46.34 -10.52
C PRO A 11 -10.86 -44.87 -10.70
N ILE A 12 -10.37 -43.97 -9.84
CA ILE A 12 -10.67 -42.52 -9.94
C ILE A 12 -10.02 -41.95 -11.19
N LEU A 13 -8.73 -42.21 -11.40
CA LEU A 13 -7.99 -41.74 -12.57
C LEU A 13 -8.59 -42.28 -13.87
N SER A 14 -8.95 -43.56 -13.94
CA SER A 14 -9.58 -44.14 -15.12
C SER A 14 -10.92 -43.48 -15.46
N THR A 15 -11.66 -43.10 -14.46
CA THR A 15 -12.97 -42.40 -14.61
C THR A 15 -12.80 -40.97 -15.11
N LEU A 16 -11.83 -40.23 -14.57
CA LEU A 16 -11.48 -38.88 -15.00
C LEU A 16 -11.02 -38.88 -16.46
N MET A 17 -10.26 -39.89 -16.88
CA MET A 17 -9.81 -40.04 -18.27
C MET A 17 -10.94 -40.38 -19.26
N ARG A 18 -12.06 -40.97 -18.82
CA ARG A 18 -13.24 -41.21 -19.67
C ARG A 18 -14.05 -39.94 -19.92
N HIS A 19 -14.05 -38.98 -18.98
CA HIS A 19 -14.78 -37.70 -19.09
C HIS A 19 -13.80 -36.51 -19.28
N LYS A 20 -12.85 -36.65 -20.20
CA LYS A 20 -11.73 -35.73 -20.43
C LYS A 20 -12.15 -34.24 -20.53
N ILE A 21 -13.18 -33.94 -21.30
CA ILE A 21 -13.61 -32.56 -21.56
C ILE A 21 -14.09 -31.89 -20.27
N ALA A 22 -14.97 -32.57 -19.51
CA ALA A 22 -15.52 -32.01 -18.29
C ALA A 22 -14.44 -31.88 -17.18
N SER A 23 -13.55 -32.87 -17.04
CA SER A 23 -12.42 -32.78 -16.11
C SER A 23 -11.45 -31.67 -16.48
N LEU A 24 -11.15 -31.49 -17.79
CA LEU A 24 -10.29 -30.44 -18.29
C LEU A 24 -10.89 -29.02 -18.02
N LEU A 25 -12.21 -28.86 -18.21
CA LEU A 25 -12.88 -27.60 -17.93
C LEU A 25 -12.74 -27.19 -16.46
N ILE A 26 -12.97 -28.13 -15.50
CA ILE A 26 -12.76 -27.83 -14.07
C ILE A 26 -11.29 -27.48 -13.79
N VAL A 27 -10.36 -28.25 -14.31
CA VAL A 27 -8.93 -28.00 -14.12
C VAL A 27 -8.54 -26.63 -14.66
N LEU A 28 -9.02 -26.26 -15.83
CA LEU A 28 -8.77 -24.94 -16.43
C LEU A 28 -9.40 -23.83 -15.63
N GLU A 29 -10.65 -23.98 -15.20
CA GLU A 29 -11.36 -23.00 -14.35
C GLU A 29 -10.62 -22.78 -13.04
N ILE A 30 -10.24 -23.84 -12.32
CA ILE A 30 -9.48 -23.76 -11.08
C ILE A 30 -8.10 -23.14 -11.32
N ALA A 31 -7.43 -23.49 -12.43
CA ALA A 31 -6.12 -22.94 -12.76
C ALA A 31 -6.18 -21.42 -13.02
N LEU A 32 -7.14 -20.96 -13.81
CA LEU A 32 -7.35 -19.53 -14.06
C LEU A 32 -7.72 -18.79 -12.78
N THR A 33 -8.65 -19.34 -12.01
CA THR A 33 -9.05 -18.74 -10.72
C THR A 33 -7.85 -18.67 -9.76
N CYS A 34 -7.04 -19.73 -9.65
CA CYS A 34 -5.85 -19.75 -8.82
C CYS A 34 -4.84 -18.67 -9.26
N ALA A 35 -4.59 -18.57 -10.56
CA ALA A 35 -3.66 -17.57 -11.09
C ALA A 35 -4.10 -16.14 -10.77
N ILE A 36 -5.39 -15.84 -10.96
CA ILE A 36 -5.94 -14.50 -10.70
C ILE A 36 -5.97 -14.21 -9.19
N VAL A 37 -6.44 -15.16 -8.37
CA VAL A 37 -6.54 -14.98 -6.91
C VAL A 37 -5.16 -14.78 -6.28
N CYS A 38 -4.13 -15.54 -6.67
CA CYS A 38 -2.79 -15.37 -6.12
C CYS A 38 -2.21 -13.97 -6.46
N ASN A 39 -2.35 -13.51 -7.70
CA ASN A 39 -1.89 -12.18 -8.09
C ASN A 39 -2.72 -11.07 -7.42
N ALA A 40 -4.05 -11.23 -7.32
CA ALA A 40 -4.90 -10.25 -6.66
C ALA A 40 -4.61 -10.14 -5.16
N LEU A 41 -4.39 -11.25 -4.47
CA LEU A 41 -3.98 -11.24 -3.05
C LEU A 41 -2.64 -10.53 -2.84
N PHE A 42 -1.68 -10.75 -3.74
CA PHE A 42 -0.41 -10.04 -3.72
C PHE A 42 -0.60 -8.53 -3.90
N LEU A 43 -1.37 -8.11 -4.91
CA LEU A 43 -1.63 -6.69 -5.15
C LEU A 43 -2.37 -6.03 -3.98
N ILE A 44 -3.32 -6.73 -3.34
CA ILE A 44 -3.98 -6.24 -2.13
C ILE A 44 -2.97 -6.07 -1.01
N GLY A 45 -2.08 -7.06 -0.79
CA GLY A 45 -1.02 -6.99 0.21
C GLY A 45 -0.11 -5.80 0.00
N ASP A 46 0.39 -5.58 -1.21
CA ASP A 46 1.23 -4.43 -1.57
C ASP A 46 0.53 -3.10 -1.29
N ARG A 47 -0.78 -2.98 -1.62
CA ARG A 47 -1.57 -1.77 -1.31
C ARG A 47 -1.75 -1.56 0.19
N LEU A 48 -1.98 -2.63 0.95
CA LEU A 48 -2.10 -2.55 2.41
C LEU A 48 -0.78 -2.11 3.05
N ASP A 49 0.35 -2.65 2.60
CA ASP A 49 1.68 -2.27 3.09
C ASP A 49 1.98 -0.80 2.81
N ARG A 50 1.63 -0.30 1.62
CA ARG A 50 1.72 1.13 1.29
C ARG A 50 0.84 1.99 2.20
N MET A 51 -0.41 1.60 2.42
CA MET A 51 -1.34 2.34 3.29
C MET A 51 -0.90 2.34 4.75
N ASN A 52 -0.17 1.32 5.20
CA ASN A 52 0.35 1.19 6.56
C ASN A 52 1.75 1.80 6.76
N MET A 53 2.32 2.41 5.72
CA MET A 53 3.64 3.04 5.80
C MET A 53 3.67 4.14 6.86
N HIS A 54 4.75 4.19 7.63
CA HIS A 54 4.99 5.27 8.59
C HIS A 54 5.35 6.57 7.87
N SER A 55 4.76 7.67 8.31
CA SER A 55 5.06 9.00 7.78
C SER A 55 6.36 9.59 8.36
N GLY A 56 6.75 9.14 9.54
CA GLY A 56 7.83 9.70 10.34
C GLY A 56 7.43 10.92 11.16
N ILE A 57 6.20 11.42 11.03
CA ILE A 57 5.70 12.60 11.74
C ILE A 57 4.63 12.24 12.78
N ALA A 58 4.20 13.18 13.58
CA ALA A 58 3.18 12.97 14.62
C ALA A 58 1.75 13.01 14.03
N ASP A 59 1.41 12.03 13.18
CA ASP A 59 0.18 11.96 12.37
C ASP A 59 -1.09 12.41 13.10
N HIS A 60 -1.27 11.91 14.33
CA HIS A 60 -2.49 12.13 15.12
C HIS A 60 -2.51 13.46 15.88
N GLU A 61 -1.45 14.27 15.79
CA GLU A 61 -1.34 15.57 16.46
C GLU A 61 -1.41 16.74 15.47
N LEU A 62 -1.39 16.50 14.16
CA LEU A 62 -1.23 17.53 13.15
C LEU A 62 -2.55 17.90 12.46
N VAL A 63 -2.69 19.21 12.22
CA VAL A 63 -3.68 19.78 11.32
C VAL A 63 -3.00 20.66 10.28
N ARG A 64 -3.56 20.71 9.08
CA ARG A 64 -3.10 21.49 7.95
C ARG A 64 -4.09 22.56 7.60
N ILE A 65 -3.60 23.78 7.41
CA ILE A 65 -4.32 24.89 6.79
C ILE A 65 -3.51 25.32 5.57
N GLN A 66 -4.11 25.32 4.40
CA GLN A 66 -3.51 25.94 3.22
C GLN A 66 -4.31 27.20 2.91
N ALA A 67 -3.64 28.33 2.99
CA ALA A 67 -4.28 29.62 2.87
C ALA A 67 -3.48 30.57 1.98
N ALA A 68 -4.18 31.47 1.31
CA ALA A 68 -3.61 32.54 0.52
C ALA A 68 -4.34 33.84 0.81
N SER A 69 -3.62 34.96 0.75
CA SER A 69 -4.20 36.32 0.85
C SER A 69 -4.28 36.96 -0.52
N LEU A 70 -5.31 37.74 -0.75
CA LEU A 70 -5.36 38.64 -1.93
C LEU A 70 -4.22 39.67 -1.93
N ARG A 71 -3.63 39.96 -0.74
CA ARG A 71 -2.44 40.82 -0.59
C ARG A 71 -1.18 40.20 -1.23
N GLN A 72 -1.14 38.88 -1.36
CA GLN A 72 -0.01 38.13 -1.93
C GLN A 72 -0.07 37.96 -3.47
N LEU A 73 -1.07 38.57 -4.11
CA LEU A 73 -1.20 38.52 -5.58
C LEU A 73 -0.22 39.46 -6.30
N SER A 74 0.40 40.39 -5.58
CA SER A 74 1.32 41.39 -6.14
C SER A 74 2.71 40.86 -6.49
N SER A 75 3.01 39.58 -6.14
CA SER A 75 4.34 38.93 -6.30
C SER A 75 5.49 39.76 -5.67
N ASP A 76 5.22 40.45 -4.57
CA ASP A 76 6.21 41.19 -3.79
C ASP A 76 6.67 40.32 -2.64
N ASP A 77 7.95 39.89 -2.67
CA ASP A 77 8.57 39.03 -1.65
C ASP A 77 8.43 39.57 -0.23
N ALA A 78 8.48 40.92 -0.05
CA ALA A 78 8.35 41.55 1.26
C ALA A 78 6.91 41.45 1.79
N VAL A 79 5.92 41.61 0.92
CA VAL A 79 4.51 41.43 1.27
C VAL A 79 4.20 39.99 1.60
N ASP A 80 4.67 39.05 0.79
CA ASP A 80 4.52 37.61 0.99
C ASP A 80 5.09 37.16 2.34
N LYS A 81 6.28 37.63 2.67
CA LYS A 81 6.92 37.36 3.96
C LYS A 81 6.12 37.96 5.13
N SER A 82 5.69 39.21 5.00
CA SER A 82 4.93 39.91 6.04
C SER A 82 3.62 39.19 6.34
N VAL A 83 2.85 38.85 5.30
CA VAL A 83 1.56 38.15 5.44
C VAL A 83 1.75 36.75 6.02
N SER A 84 2.75 36.00 5.54
CA SER A 84 3.01 34.64 6.02
C SER A 84 3.40 34.61 7.50
N LEU A 85 4.22 35.57 7.95
CA LEU A 85 4.62 35.70 9.35
C LEU A 85 3.46 36.19 10.23
N GLU A 86 2.61 37.10 9.75
CA GLU A 86 1.39 37.54 10.43
C GLU A 86 0.43 36.37 10.69
N TYR A 87 0.25 35.49 9.68
CA TYR A 87 -0.59 34.31 9.83
C TYR A 87 0.04 33.31 10.82
N LEU A 88 1.34 33.06 10.72
CA LEU A 88 2.04 32.15 11.62
C LEU A 88 1.96 32.62 13.06
N ASP A 89 2.15 33.93 13.33
CA ASP A 89 2.03 34.51 14.67
C ASP A 89 0.59 34.41 15.19
N THR A 90 -0.42 34.68 14.32
CA THR A 90 -1.82 34.49 14.66
C THR A 90 -2.14 33.05 15.05
N LEU A 91 -1.64 32.09 14.29
CA LEU A 91 -1.86 30.66 14.53
C LEU A 91 -1.18 30.17 15.81
N ARG A 92 0.02 30.66 16.11
CA ARG A 92 0.75 30.33 17.37
C ARG A 92 0.02 30.78 18.62
N LYS A 93 -0.82 31.81 18.52
CA LYS A 93 -1.62 32.35 19.63
C LYS A 93 -2.95 31.62 19.84
N VAL A 94 -3.33 30.71 18.95
CA VAL A 94 -4.59 29.96 19.09
C VAL A 94 -4.48 28.96 20.26
N PRO A 95 -5.44 28.98 21.22
CA PRO A 95 -5.44 28.04 22.32
C PRO A 95 -5.45 26.57 21.85
N GLY A 96 -4.53 25.75 22.37
CA GLY A 96 -4.39 24.37 22.00
C GLY A 96 -3.33 24.09 20.90
N VAL A 97 -2.78 25.13 20.27
CA VAL A 97 -1.62 25.00 19.38
C VAL A 97 -0.35 24.90 20.24
N ARG A 98 0.38 23.79 20.10
CA ARG A 98 1.68 23.57 20.75
C ARG A 98 2.85 24.11 19.92
N GLN A 99 2.78 23.90 18.60
CA GLN A 99 3.77 24.33 17.62
C GLN A 99 3.04 24.70 16.32
N ALA A 100 3.62 25.63 15.55
CA ALA A 100 3.14 25.95 14.22
C ALA A 100 4.33 26.24 13.29
N ALA A 101 4.28 25.72 12.07
CA ALA A 101 5.28 25.92 11.03
C ALA A 101 4.64 26.17 9.68
N ILE A 102 5.35 26.90 8.83
CA ILE A 102 5.08 26.96 7.40
C ILE A 102 5.95 25.87 6.77
N VAL A 103 5.37 25.08 5.86
CA VAL A 103 6.09 24.02 5.16
C VAL A 103 5.79 24.06 3.66
N SER A 104 6.80 23.71 2.86
CA SER A 104 6.63 23.65 1.40
C SER A 104 5.78 22.47 0.98
N GLN A 105 5.83 21.39 1.73
CA GLN A 105 5.14 20.14 1.40
C GLN A 105 4.93 19.27 2.63
N LEU A 106 4.10 18.26 2.50
CA LEU A 106 3.74 17.30 3.56
C LEU A 106 3.95 15.87 3.07
N PRO A 107 4.29 14.94 3.95
CA PRO A 107 4.11 13.52 3.67
C PRO A 107 2.70 13.25 3.14
N PHE A 108 2.59 12.43 2.12
CA PHE A 108 1.30 12.10 1.47
C PHE A 108 0.53 13.31 0.92
N GLY A 109 1.21 14.43 0.66
CA GLY A 109 0.59 15.65 0.11
C GLY A 109 0.30 15.61 -1.39
N GLY A 110 0.79 14.59 -2.09
CA GLY A 110 0.57 14.36 -3.53
C GLY A 110 1.57 15.04 -4.46
N SER A 111 2.12 16.19 -4.08
CA SER A 111 3.15 16.93 -4.84
C SER A 111 4.49 16.85 -4.13
N SER A 112 5.59 16.65 -4.85
CA SER A 112 6.93 16.51 -4.26
C SER A 112 7.95 17.35 -5.01
N ASN A 113 8.70 18.16 -4.26
CA ASN A 113 9.93 18.78 -4.72
C ASN A 113 11.06 17.79 -4.50
N ASN A 114 11.70 17.36 -5.57
CA ASN A 114 12.82 16.42 -5.53
C ASN A 114 14.08 17.09 -6.05
N SER A 115 15.22 16.64 -5.57
CA SER A 115 16.53 17.05 -6.08
C SER A 115 17.47 15.86 -6.13
N SER A 116 18.30 15.84 -7.15
CA SER A 116 19.38 14.88 -7.26
C SER A 116 20.46 15.14 -6.22
N VAL A 117 21.03 14.07 -5.70
CA VAL A 117 22.05 14.09 -4.66
C VAL A 117 23.30 13.38 -5.15
N ASN A 118 24.43 14.07 -5.06
CA ASN A 118 25.76 13.61 -5.45
C ASN A 118 26.71 13.57 -4.26
N LEU A 119 27.69 12.69 -4.29
CA LEU A 119 28.78 12.64 -3.30
C LEU A 119 29.96 13.53 -3.68
N THR A 120 30.10 13.87 -4.98
CA THR A 120 31.10 14.78 -5.51
C THR A 120 30.47 15.78 -6.48
N SER A 121 31.06 16.94 -6.66
CA SER A 121 30.52 18.02 -7.51
C SER A 121 30.52 17.68 -9.00
N ASP A 122 31.42 16.80 -9.44
CA ASP A 122 31.66 16.42 -10.84
C ASP A 122 30.96 15.11 -11.26
N GLN A 123 30.08 14.59 -10.43
CA GLN A 123 29.39 13.32 -10.65
C GLN A 123 28.34 13.45 -11.78
N GLU A 124 28.51 12.70 -12.88
CA GLU A 124 27.57 12.73 -14.03
C GLU A 124 26.20 12.11 -13.73
N ARG A 125 26.17 11.08 -12.89
CA ARG A 125 24.92 10.40 -12.52
C ARG A 125 24.64 10.56 -11.03
N PRO A 126 23.45 11.00 -10.64
CA PRO A 126 23.12 11.15 -9.22
C PRO A 126 23.24 9.83 -8.47
N THR A 127 23.69 9.90 -7.22
CA THR A 127 23.72 8.74 -6.32
C THR A 127 22.30 8.32 -5.94
N LEU A 128 21.41 9.31 -5.75
CA LEU A 128 19.99 9.13 -5.46
C LEU A 128 19.22 10.42 -5.73
N ASP A 129 17.89 10.33 -5.80
CA ASP A 129 16.99 11.47 -5.77
C ASP A 129 16.26 11.53 -4.42
N ALA A 130 16.35 12.66 -3.74
CA ALA A 130 15.71 12.88 -2.45
C ALA A 130 14.61 13.94 -2.53
N THR A 131 13.58 13.79 -1.70
CA THR A 131 12.60 14.85 -1.53
C THR A 131 13.16 15.97 -0.63
N VAL A 132 12.85 17.21 -0.98
CA VAL A 132 13.37 18.41 -0.31
C VAL A 132 12.27 19.06 0.51
N TYR A 133 12.42 19.05 1.81
CA TYR A 133 11.60 19.86 2.72
C TYR A 133 12.31 21.15 3.05
N THR A 134 11.56 22.25 3.12
CA THR A 134 12.08 23.53 3.62
C THR A 134 11.56 23.78 5.02
N ASP A 135 12.43 24.24 5.90
CA ASP A 135 12.12 24.60 7.28
C ASP A 135 12.26 26.11 7.48
N GLU A 136 11.24 26.75 7.98
CA GLU A 136 11.25 28.18 8.31
C GLU A 136 11.73 28.45 9.75
N GLY A 137 12.02 27.41 10.53
CA GLY A 137 12.55 27.50 11.90
C GLY A 137 11.91 26.57 12.94
N SER A 138 10.94 25.76 12.56
CA SER A 138 10.20 24.92 13.53
C SER A 138 9.69 23.57 12.99
N LEU A 139 10.06 23.18 11.77
CA LEU A 139 9.55 21.98 11.12
C LEU A 139 9.82 20.71 11.93
N VAL A 140 11.06 20.50 12.39
CA VAL A 140 11.47 19.32 13.15
C VAL A 140 10.59 19.13 14.39
N LYS A 141 10.34 20.21 15.13
CA LYS A 141 9.51 20.21 16.35
C LYS A 141 8.02 20.07 16.01
N THR A 142 7.55 20.76 14.98
CA THR A 142 6.14 20.76 14.57
C THR A 142 5.74 19.39 14.05
N PHE A 143 6.56 18.80 13.17
CA PHE A 143 6.32 17.43 12.69
C PHE A 143 6.55 16.37 13.76
N GLY A 144 7.26 16.70 14.86
CA GLY A 144 7.60 15.75 15.90
C GLY A 144 8.62 14.71 15.43
N LEU A 145 9.52 15.10 14.53
CA LEU A 145 10.56 14.21 14.00
C LEU A 145 11.50 13.76 15.10
N LYS A 146 11.82 12.47 15.13
CA LYS A 146 12.77 11.90 16.07
C LYS A 146 14.18 12.03 15.53
N LEU A 147 15.00 12.86 16.16
CA LEU A 147 16.41 13.01 15.83
C LEU A 147 17.19 11.81 16.37
N LEU A 148 17.91 11.10 15.49
CA LEU A 148 18.73 9.94 15.84
C LEU A 148 20.16 10.33 16.16
N ALA A 149 20.70 11.32 15.44
CA ALA A 149 22.07 11.80 15.59
C ALA A 149 22.16 13.28 15.22
N GLY A 150 23.15 13.97 15.74
CA GLY A 150 23.39 15.37 15.46
C GLY A 150 22.45 16.32 16.20
N ARG A 151 22.07 17.42 15.56
CA ARG A 151 21.26 18.51 16.13
C ARG A 151 20.27 19.08 15.12
N ASP A 152 19.32 19.85 15.65
CA ASP A 152 18.42 20.72 14.88
C ASP A 152 19.17 21.98 14.40
N PHE A 153 18.54 22.74 13.51
CA PHE A 153 19.07 23.98 12.97
C PHE A 153 19.18 25.06 14.05
N ASN A 154 20.22 25.89 13.95
CA ASN A 154 20.34 27.12 14.72
C ASN A 154 19.67 28.28 13.96
N SER A 155 19.30 29.34 14.67
CA SER A 155 18.60 30.50 14.09
C SER A 155 19.37 31.25 13.02
N ASP A 156 20.70 31.21 13.07
CA ASP A 156 21.64 31.85 12.14
C ASP A 156 21.89 31.03 10.84
N GLU A 157 21.43 29.77 10.81
CA GLU A 157 21.57 28.89 9.65
C GLU A 157 20.44 29.07 8.63
N PHE A 158 19.37 29.76 9.00
CA PHE A 158 18.20 29.97 8.12
C PHE A 158 18.44 31.08 7.10
N GLN A 159 18.09 30.80 5.84
CA GLN A 159 18.15 31.73 4.72
C GLN A 159 16.76 31.90 4.08
N ASP A 160 16.49 33.05 3.50
CA ASP A 160 15.28 33.25 2.70
C ASP A 160 15.52 32.66 1.30
N ILE A 161 14.56 31.90 0.78
CA ILE A 161 14.67 31.20 -0.53
C ILE A 161 14.85 32.21 -1.68
N THR A 162 14.26 33.39 -1.57
CA THR A 162 14.39 34.47 -2.55
C THR A 162 15.82 35.03 -2.62
N ASP A 163 16.51 35.10 -1.49
CA ASP A 163 17.92 35.54 -1.45
C ASP A 163 18.84 34.46 -2.06
N LEU A 164 18.53 33.17 -1.82
CA LEU A 164 19.22 32.07 -2.45
C LEU A 164 19.06 32.10 -3.98
N GLN A 165 17.83 32.35 -4.47
CA GLN A 165 17.55 32.46 -5.90
C GLN A 165 18.26 33.66 -6.55
N LYS A 166 18.31 34.80 -5.86
CA LYS A 166 19.06 36.00 -6.32
C LYS A 166 20.57 35.77 -6.38
N ALA A 167 21.13 34.88 -5.52
CA ALA A 167 22.52 34.53 -5.52
C ALA A 167 22.97 33.70 -6.74
N GLY A 168 22.01 32.99 -7.41
CA GLY A 168 22.28 32.17 -8.60
C GLY A 168 23.37 31.14 -8.36
N ASP A 169 24.43 31.15 -9.20
CA ASP A 169 25.57 30.20 -9.10
C ASP A 169 26.38 30.34 -7.80
N LYS A 170 26.23 31.46 -7.08
CA LYS A 170 26.86 31.68 -5.78
C LYS A 170 26.00 31.20 -4.61
N ALA A 171 24.83 30.66 -4.88
CA ALA A 171 23.94 30.14 -3.87
C ALA A 171 24.63 29.01 -3.07
N GLN A 172 24.47 29.05 -1.75
CA GLN A 172 25.01 28.03 -0.85
C GLN A 172 23.96 27.61 0.18
N ILE A 173 23.84 26.32 0.37
CA ILE A 173 23.06 25.74 1.47
C ILE A 173 24.05 24.95 2.34
N PRO A 174 24.61 25.57 3.39
CA PRO A 174 25.77 25.01 4.09
C PRO A 174 25.42 23.77 4.92
N VAL A 175 24.18 23.63 5.34
CA VAL A 175 23.76 22.56 6.26
C VAL A 175 22.43 21.94 5.87
N ALA A 176 22.25 20.66 6.22
CA ALA A 176 21.00 19.93 6.03
C ALA A 176 20.78 18.90 7.14
N ILE A 177 19.51 18.54 7.35
CA ILE A 177 19.10 17.33 8.09
C ILE A 177 18.60 16.33 7.07
N ILE A 178 19.01 15.06 7.21
CA ILE A 178 18.58 13.97 6.30
C ILE A 178 17.91 12.87 7.10
N ASN A 179 17.10 12.05 6.43
CA ASN A 179 16.52 10.88 7.09
C ASN A 179 17.49 9.69 7.10
N ARG A 180 17.21 8.68 7.95
CA ARG A 180 18.04 7.47 8.11
C ARG A 180 18.28 6.76 6.77
N SER A 181 17.25 6.55 5.97
CA SER A 181 17.36 5.85 4.68
C SER A 181 18.35 6.54 3.73
N MET A 182 18.34 7.88 3.68
CA MET A 182 19.28 8.65 2.89
C MET A 182 20.71 8.56 3.48
N ALA A 183 20.84 8.63 4.81
CA ALA A 183 22.13 8.50 5.49
C ALA A 183 22.79 7.14 5.22
N GLU A 184 22.04 6.05 5.33
CA GLU A 184 22.51 4.69 5.06
C GLU A 184 22.88 4.48 3.59
N LYS A 185 22.15 5.11 2.66
CA LYS A 185 22.43 5.01 1.22
C LYS A 185 23.69 5.78 0.83
N LEU A 186 23.89 7.01 1.37
CA LEU A 186 25.05 7.85 1.04
C LEU A 186 26.32 7.40 1.77
N TYR A 187 26.20 6.96 3.02
CA TYR A 187 27.33 6.63 3.90
C TYR A 187 27.15 5.28 4.61
N PRO A 188 27.15 4.15 3.86
CA PRO A 188 26.88 2.84 4.42
C PRO A 188 27.80 2.50 5.60
N GLY A 189 27.21 2.15 6.75
CA GLY A 189 27.94 1.77 7.96
C GLY A 189 28.74 2.89 8.64
N GLN A 190 28.56 4.15 8.25
CA GLN A 190 29.25 5.31 8.81
C GLN A 190 28.26 6.28 9.49
N ASN A 191 28.79 7.10 10.41
CA ASN A 191 28.02 8.25 10.90
C ASN A 191 27.93 9.32 9.81
N ALA A 192 26.74 9.68 9.38
CA ALA A 192 26.51 10.68 8.36
C ALA A 192 26.73 12.12 8.87
N VAL A 193 26.61 12.37 10.18
CA VAL A 193 26.78 13.72 10.75
C VAL A 193 28.21 14.22 10.53
N GLY A 194 28.33 15.41 9.97
CA GLY A 194 29.59 16.03 9.58
C GLY A 194 30.05 15.71 8.15
N LYS A 195 29.48 14.71 7.49
CA LYS A 195 29.75 14.41 6.08
C LYS A 195 29.09 15.43 5.16
N VAL A 196 29.53 15.49 3.90
CA VAL A 196 29.03 16.43 2.91
C VAL A 196 28.49 15.72 1.69
N PHE A 197 27.47 16.32 1.08
CA PHE A 197 26.91 15.92 -0.20
C PHE A 197 26.62 17.18 -1.04
N TYR A 198 26.29 17.00 -2.31
CA TYR A 198 25.95 18.07 -3.24
C TYR A 198 24.50 17.88 -3.70
N SER A 199 23.71 18.93 -3.61
CA SER A 199 22.33 18.96 -4.07
C SER A 199 21.83 20.39 -4.13
N TRP A 200 21.02 20.71 -5.12
CA TRP A 200 20.40 22.01 -5.35
C TRP A 200 21.37 23.16 -5.68
N THR A 201 22.56 23.16 -5.10
CA THR A 201 23.63 24.11 -5.39
C THR A 201 24.92 23.36 -5.71
N GLU A 202 25.86 24.01 -6.37
CA GLU A 202 27.19 23.45 -6.62
C GLU A 202 28.10 23.39 -5.37
N SER A 203 27.65 24.05 -4.30
CA SER A 203 28.39 24.10 -3.04
C SER A 203 28.08 22.87 -2.17
N PRO A 204 29.08 22.37 -1.39
CA PRO A 204 28.89 21.24 -0.51
C PRO A 204 27.94 21.58 0.64
N THR A 205 26.96 20.70 0.89
CA THR A 205 26.03 20.76 2.02
C THR A 205 26.44 19.77 3.09
N ARG A 206 26.62 20.22 4.33
CA ARG A 206 27.02 19.38 5.47
C ARG A 206 25.80 18.81 6.18
N VAL A 207 25.81 17.52 6.46
CA VAL A 207 24.82 16.87 7.31
C VAL A 207 25.05 17.27 8.77
N ILE A 208 24.08 17.92 9.41
CA ILE A 208 24.14 18.31 10.83
C ILE A 208 23.24 17.44 11.72
N GLY A 209 22.25 16.78 11.14
CA GLY A 209 21.33 15.92 11.86
C GLY A 209 20.79 14.79 10.99
N VAL A 210 20.42 13.71 11.64
CA VAL A 210 19.76 12.56 11.03
C VAL A 210 18.47 12.27 11.77
N VAL A 211 17.33 12.36 11.08
CA VAL A 211 16.02 11.98 11.62
C VAL A 211 15.68 10.51 11.28
N GLU A 212 14.83 9.88 12.10
CA GLU A 212 14.51 8.47 11.96
C GLU A 212 13.83 8.20 10.63
N GLU A 213 12.69 8.82 10.40
CA GLU A 213 11.87 8.68 9.20
C GLU A 213 11.30 10.04 8.79
N LEU A 214 11.12 10.22 7.51
CA LEU A 214 10.33 11.29 6.93
C LEU A 214 9.88 10.82 5.54
N ALA A 215 8.60 10.53 5.41
CA ALA A 215 8.06 10.00 4.17
C ALA A 215 8.02 11.05 3.06
N ARG A 216 8.05 10.60 1.82
CA ARG A 216 7.90 11.47 0.65
C ARG A 216 6.43 11.92 0.50
N PRO A 217 6.20 13.11 -0.08
CA PRO A 217 4.84 13.58 -0.38
C PRO A 217 4.12 12.77 -1.44
N ASN A 218 4.86 12.16 -2.39
CA ASN A 218 4.31 11.35 -3.49
C ASN A 218 5.17 10.10 -3.70
N SER A 219 4.81 9.31 -4.71
CA SER A 219 5.52 8.12 -5.22
C SER A 219 6.57 7.51 -4.30
N LEU A 220 6.26 6.36 -3.74
CA LEU A 220 7.10 5.63 -2.79
C LEU A 220 8.10 4.69 -3.49
N ASP A 221 8.03 4.61 -4.84
CA ASP A 221 8.77 3.64 -5.64
C ASP A 221 10.25 4.02 -5.84
N GLN A 222 10.62 5.28 -5.57
CA GLN A 222 11.98 5.81 -5.75
C GLN A 222 12.82 5.87 -4.47
N GLY A 223 12.50 5.05 -3.47
CA GLY A 223 13.15 5.08 -2.16
C GLY A 223 12.60 6.16 -1.24
N ALA A 224 12.78 5.98 0.07
CA ALA A 224 12.27 6.88 1.10
C ALA A 224 13.29 7.96 1.49
N TYR A 225 14.00 8.55 0.51
CA TYR A 225 15.06 9.54 0.78
C TYR A 225 14.46 10.93 0.96
N ALA A 226 14.79 11.59 2.06
CA ALA A 226 14.32 12.93 2.38
C ALA A 226 15.42 13.76 3.02
N MET A 227 15.47 15.04 2.66
CA MET A 227 16.35 16.04 3.26
C MET A 227 15.56 17.29 3.61
N ILE A 228 16.02 17.99 4.63
CA ILE A 228 15.44 19.23 5.14
C ILE A 228 16.50 20.30 5.04
N PHE A 229 16.18 21.39 4.38
CA PHE A 229 17.04 22.58 4.29
C PHE A 229 16.48 23.71 5.18
N PRO A 230 17.34 24.49 5.85
CA PRO A 230 16.93 25.63 6.65
C PRO A 230 16.60 26.84 5.74
N LEU A 231 15.56 26.68 4.94
CA LEU A 231 15.14 27.67 3.96
C LEU A 231 13.73 28.17 4.28
N ARG A 232 13.62 29.47 4.46
CA ARG A 232 12.34 30.15 4.66
C ARG A 232 11.72 30.44 3.32
N ASP A 233 10.59 29.81 3.06
CA ASP A 233 9.83 29.93 1.81
C ASP A 233 8.45 30.52 2.10
N TYR A 234 8.34 31.82 1.99
CA TYR A 234 7.12 32.58 2.18
C TYR A 234 6.45 32.83 0.86
N GLY A 235 5.20 32.53 0.71
CA GLY A 235 4.46 32.79 -0.52
C GLY A 235 3.00 32.45 -0.39
N ALA A 236 2.21 32.75 -1.40
CA ALA A 236 0.80 32.43 -1.41
C ALA A 236 0.58 30.92 -1.46
N GLY A 237 -0.45 30.44 -0.75
CA GLY A 237 -0.87 29.05 -0.81
C GLY A 237 0.05 28.05 -0.09
N LYS A 238 0.92 28.52 0.80
CA LYS A 238 1.76 27.64 1.64
C LYS A 238 0.93 26.87 2.66
N HIS A 239 1.50 25.79 3.16
CA HIS A 239 0.89 24.96 4.18
C HIS A 239 1.31 25.43 5.57
N TYR A 240 0.33 25.82 6.38
CA TYR A 240 0.49 26.07 7.80
C TYR A 240 0.15 24.79 8.53
N ILE A 241 1.12 24.22 9.22
CA ILE A 241 0.96 23.00 10.01
C ILE A 241 0.94 23.37 11.47
N LEU A 242 -0.10 22.91 12.16
CA LEU A 242 -0.25 23.12 13.59
C LEU A 242 -0.14 21.79 14.30
N ARG A 243 0.70 21.71 15.33
CA ARG A 243 0.75 20.58 16.24
C ARG A 243 -0.14 20.87 17.45
N THR A 244 -1.05 19.95 17.73
CA THR A 244 -2.08 20.08 18.77
C THR A 244 -2.11 18.84 19.65
N GLU A 245 -3.01 18.79 20.61
CA GLU A 245 -3.38 17.54 21.29
C GLU A 245 -4.26 16.69 20.37
N PRO A 246 -4.06 15.36 20.32
CA PRO A 246 -4.79 14.48 19.38
C PRO A 246 -6.32 14.64 19.44
N GLY A 247 -6.89 14.74 20.64
CA GLY A 247 -8.33 14.85 20.85
C GLY A 247 -8.94 16.24 20.55
N ARG A 248 -8.11 17.26 20.28
CA ARG A 248 -8.57 18.66 20.09
C ARG A 248 -8.34 19.19 18.67
N ARG A 249 -7.88 18.35 17.74
CA ARG A 249 -7.53 18.76 16.38
C ARG A 249 -8.65 19.53 15.66
N ALA A 250 -9.88 19.02 15.66
CA ALA A 250 -11.00 19.66 15.00
C ALA A 250 -11.36 21.02 15.64
N GLU A 251 -11.38 21.09 16.98
CA GLU A 251 -11.63 22.33 17.71
C GLU A 251 -10.56 23.39 17.39
N VAL A 252 -9.28 22.98 17.42
CA VAL A 252 -8.16 23.91 17.16
C VAL A 252 -8.16 24.35 15.69
N LEU A 253 -8.48 23.46 14.75
CA LEU A 253 -8.59 23.81 13.33
C LEU A 253 -9.65 24.88 13.09
N ASP A 254 -10.84 24.72 13.65
CA ASP A 254 -11.93 25.70 13.55
C ASP A 254 -11.54 27.04 14.20
N ALA A 255 -10.90 27.00 15.38
CA ALA A 255 -10.44 28.22 16.06
C ALA A 255 -9.35 28.93 15.25
N ALA A 256 -8.41 28.20 14.68
CA ALA A 256 -7.34 28.72 13.82
C ALA A 256 -7.89 29.44 12.58
N ILE A 257 -8.86 28.83 11.90
CA ILE A 257 -9.49 29.45 10.72
C ILE A 257 -10.25 30.72 11.10
N LYS A 258 -10.98 30.70 12.21
CA LYS A 258 -11.67 31.91 12.72
C LYS A 258 -10.69 33.03 13.07
N ALA A 259 -9.55 32.69 13.68
CA ALA A 259 -8.49 33.64 14.00
C ALA A 259 -7.87 34.23 12.72
N LEU A 260 -7.53 33.42 11.72
CA LEU A 260 -7.00 33.90 10.45
C LEU A 260 -8.00 34.81 9.71
N LYS A 261 -9.28 34.45 9.63
CA LYS A 261 -10.34 35.27 8.99
C LYS A 261 -10.58 36.59 9.72
N LYS A 262 -10.31 36.64 11.03
CA LYS A 262 -10.35 37.89 11.80
C LYS A 262 -9.16 38.79 11.49
N THR A 263 -7.98 38.19 11.26
CA THR A 263 -6.75 38.91 10.90
C THR A 263 -6.79 39.38 9.45
N ASP A 264 -7.28 38.54 8.54
CA ASP A 264 -7.46 38.87 7.11
C ASP A 264 -8.85 38.45 6.63
N PRO A 265 -9.80 39.37 6.51
CA PRO A 265 -11.16 39.11 5.98
C PRO A 265 -11.17 38.60 4.53
N ASN A 266 -10.11 38.87 3.77
CA ASN A 266 -9.96 38.45 2.37
C ASN A 266 -9.15 37.17 2.22
N LEU A 267 -8.96 36.43 3.32
CA LEU A 267 -8.29 35.16 3.33
C LEU A 267 -9.02 34.09 2.50
N LEU A 268 -8.32 33.49 1.55
CA LEU A 268 -8.80 32.33 0.82
C LEU A 268 -8.21 31.07 1.51
N VAL A 269 -9.07 30.25 2.12
CA VAL A 269 -8.70 28.93 2.64
C VAL A 269 -8.89 27.91 1.52
N VAL A 270 -7.78 27.34 1.07
CA VAL A 270 -7.76 26.36 -0.02
C VAL A 270 -8.00 24.94 0.54
N ASN A 271 -7.31 24.61 1.64
CA ASN A 271 -7.47 23.33 2.33
C ASN A 271 -7.45 23.54 3.85
N GLN A 272 -8.25 22.72 4.53
CA GLN A 272 -8.33 22.67 5.98
C GLN A 272 -8.62 21.22 6.40
N ASP A 273 -7.60 20.51 6.83
CA ASP A 273 -7.71 19.07 7.08
C ASP A 273 -6.91 18.68 8.34
N THR A 274 -7.30 17.61 8.98
CA THR A 274 -6.40 16.85 9.84
C THR A 274 -5.42 16.06 8.98
N PHE A 275 -4.25 15.70 9.51
CA PHE A 275 -3.30 14.91 8.74
C PHE A 275 -3.82 13.51 8.41
N ASP A 276 -4.69 12.94 9.26
CA ASP A 276 -5.38 11.68 8.96
C ASP A 276 -6.25 11.80 7.70
N GLU A 277 -6.91 12.94 7.49
CA GLU A 277 -7.71 13.19 6.26
C GLU A 277 -6.82 13.38 5.04
N VAL A 278 -5.67 14.06 5.19
CA VAL A 278 -4.66 14.16 4.11
C VAL A 278 -4.21 12.78 3.68
N ARG A 279 -3.81 11.94 4.64
CA ARG A 279 -3.41 10.54 4.42
C ARG A 279 -4.55 9.72 3.82
N ALA A 280 -5.76 9.85 4.34
CA ALA A 280 -6.92 9.15 3.83
C ALA A 280 -7.24 9.48 2.37
N ARG A 281 -7.07 10.73 1.97
CA ARG A 281 -7.27 11.19 0.58
C ARG A 281 -6.15 10.66 -0.33
N TYR A 282 -4.91 10.68 0.13
CA TYR A 282 -3.77 10.16 -0.64
C TYR A 282 -3.94 8.69 -1.01
N PHE A 283 -4.39 7.85 -0.07
CA PHE A 283 -4.60 6.43 -0.28
C PHE A 283 -6.03 6.05 -0.72
N GLU A 284 -6.86 6.99 -1.13
CA GLU A 284 -8.25 6.73 -1.57
C GLU A 284 -8.29 5.78 -2.77
N GLN A 285 -7.42 6.02 -3.75
CA GLN A 285 -7.32 5.16 -4.94
C GLN A 285 -6.81 3.77 -4.60
N ASP A 286 -5.82 3.65 -3.69
CA ASP A 286 -5.30 2.35 -3.25
C ASP A 286 -6.37 1.53 -2.54
N ARG A 287 -7.18 2.17 -1.68
CA ARG A 287 -8.34 1.51 -1.03
C ARG A 287 -9.40 1.07 -2.03
N ALA A 288 -9.74 1.94 -2.99
CA ALA A 288 -10.73 1.60 -4.02
C ALA A 288 -10.28 0.41 -4.85
N MET A 289 -9.00 0.38 -5.27
CA MET A 289 -8.42 -0.74 -6.01
C MET A 289 -8.39 -2.02 -5.17
N ALA A 290 -8.00 -1.96 -3.89
CA ALA A 290 -7.99 -3.11 -3.01
C ALA A 290 -9.40 -3.70 -2.86
N TRP A 291 -10.43 -2.87 -2.63
CA TRP A 291 -11.83 -3.32 -2.56
C TRP A 291 -12.32 -3.91 -3.88
N MET A 292 -11.98 -3.31 -5.02
CA MET A 292 -12.31 -3.86 -6.34
C MET A 292 -11.72 -5.26 -6.53
N LEU A 293 -10.46 -5.47 -6.14
CA LEU A 293 -9.81 -6.79 -6.20
C LEU A 293 -10.47 -7.81 -5.27
N VAL A 294 -10.88 -7.40 -4.06
CA VAL A 294 -11.65 -8.26 -3.14
C VAL A 294 -12.97 -8.71 -3.79
N VAL A 295 -13.72 -7.79 -4.42
CA VAL A 295 -14.97 -8.12 -5.12
C VAL A 295 -14.71 -9.10 -6.26
N VAL A 296 -13.65 -8.90 -7.04
CA VAL A 296 -13.27 -9.82 -8.13
C VAL A 296 -12.91 -11.20 -7.58
N ILE A 297 -12.12 -11.30 -6.50
CA ILE A 297 -11.81 -12.59 -5.85
C ILE A 297 -13.09 -13.30 -5.42
N VAL A 298 -13.98 -12.60 -4.73
CA VAL A 298 -15.25 -13.19 -4.24
C VAL A 298 -16.10 -13.69 -5.41
N ALA A 299 -16.24 -12.90 -6.48
CA ALA A 299 -16.99 -13.29 -7.68
C ALA A 299 -16.38 -14.54 -8.34
N LEU A 300 -15.06 -14.59 -8.51
CA LEU A 300 -14.36 -15.75 -9.07
C LEU A 300 -14.53 -17.00 -8.21
N LEU A 301 -14.40 -16.88 -6.90
CA LEU A 301 -14.59 -18.00 -5.98
C LEU A 301 -16.04 -18.52 -6.02
N LEU A 302 -17.05 -17.64 -6.14
CA LEU A 302 -18.45 -18.01 -6.30
C LEU A 302 -18.67 -18.75 -7.62
N VAL A 303 -18.16 -18.24 -8.74
CA VAL A 303 -18.28 -18.89 -10.05
C VAL A 303 -17.66 -20.28 -10.02
N THR A 304 -16.43 -20.39 -9.49
CA THR A 304 -15.73 -21.67 -9.35
C THR A 304 -16.48 -22.65 -8.43
N ALA A 305 -17.02 -22.17 -7.32
CA ALA A 305 -17.86 -23.02 -6.46
C ALA A 305 -19.10 -23.55 -7.18
N LEU A 306 -19.79 -22.69 -7.93
CA LEU A 306 -20.97 -23.06 -8.73
C LEU A 306 -20.60 -24.05 -9.85
N GLY A 307 -19.48 -23.85 -10.54
CA GLY A 307 -18.93 -24.77 -11.53
C GLY A 307 -18.70 -26.17 -10.94
N ILE A 308 -18.01 -26.24 -9.79
CA ILE A 308 -17.75 -27.49 -9.08
C ILE A 308 -19.07 -28.16 -8.64
N VAL A 309 -20.00 -27.42 -8.03
CA VAL A 309 -21.31 -27.95 -7.62
C VAL A 309 -22.09 -28.48 -8.80
N GLY A 310 -22.15 -27.73 -9.90
CA GLY A 310 -22.88 -28.10 -11.12
C GLY A 310 -22.35 -29.41 -11.71
N LEU A 311 -21.02 -29.48 -11.90
CA LEU A 311 -20.40 -30.65 -12.52
C LEU A 311 -20.42 -31.88 -11.61
N ALA A 312 -20.18 -31.70 -10.30
CA ALA A 312 -20.32 -32.79 -9.33
C ALA A 312 -21.73 -33.34 -9.29
N SER A 313 -22.75 -32.47 -9.33
CA SER A 313 -24.17 -32.88 -9.39
C SER A 313 -24.51 -33.68 -10.66
N PHE A 314 -23.99 -33.22 -11.80
CA PHE A 314 -24.14 -33.92 -13.07
C PHE A 314 -23.49 -35.32 -13.04
N TRP A 315 -22.29 -35.44 -12.49
CA TRP A 315 -21.63 -36.76 -12.36
C TRP A 315 -22.32 -37.68 -11.38
N VAL A 316 -22.88 -37.16 -10.29
CA VAL A 316 -23.71 -37.95 -9.36
C VAL A 316 -24.92 -38.51 -10.07
N GLN A 317 -25.62 -37.69 -10.88
CA GLN A 317 -26.78 -38.14 -11.65
C GLN A 317 -26.42 -39.25 -12.66
N GLN A 318 -25.37 -39.08 -13.43
CA GLN A 318 -24.90 -40.10 -14.40
C GLN A 318 -24.49 -41.44 -13.75
N ARG A 319 -23.97 -41.37 -12.53
CA ARG A 319 -23.42 -42.55 -11.82
C ARG A 319 -24.38 -43.13 -10.79
N THR A 320 -25.66 -42.66 -10.74
CA THR A 320 -26.64 -43.06 -9.72
C THR A 320 -26.83 -44.59 -9.68
N LYS A 321 -26.93 -45.29 -10.82
CA LYS A 321 -27.02 -46.76 -10.87
C LYS A 321 -25.76 -47.42 -10.31
N GLN A 322 -24.56 -46.96 -10.67
CA GLN A 322 -23.31 -47.52 -10.15
C GLN A 322 -23.15 -47.30 -8.65
N ILE A 323 -23.59 -46.15 -8.14
CA ILE A 323 -23.61 -45.85 -6.70
C ILE A 323 -24.57 -46.79 -5.96
N GLY A 324 -25.78 -47.02 -6.54
CA GLY A 324 -26.76 -47.97 -6.03
C GLY A 324 -26.20 -49.39 -5.92
N VAL A 325 -25.54 -49.90 -6.96
CA VAL A 325 -24.86 -51.21 -6.94
C VAL A 325 -23.78 -51.29 -5.84
N ARG A 326 -22.91 -50.29 -5.75
CA ARG A 326 -21.88 -50.27 -4.68
C ARG A 326 -22.51 -50.24 -3.29
N ARG A 327 -23.64 -49.54 -3.12
CA ARG A 327 -24.39 -49.50 -1.86
C ARG A 327 -25.02 -50.86 -1.54
N ALA A 328 -25.55 -51.56 -2.54
CA ALA A 328 -26.11 -52.91 -2.40
C ALA A 328 -25.03 -53.95 -2.02
N LEU A 329 -23.78 -53.75 -2.49
CA LEU A 329 -22.61 -54.56 -2.15
C LEU A 329 -21.98 -54.18 -0.80
N GLY A 330 -22.59 -53.32 0.01
CA GLY A 330 -22.18 -52.98 1.36
C GLY A 330 -21.33 -51.70 1.51
N ALA A 331 -21.17 -50.91 0.47
CA ALA A 331 -20.46 -49.61 0.59
C ALA A 331 -21.20 -48.67 1.56
N THR A 332 -20.46 -48.10 2.53
CA THR A 332 -21.00 -47.14 3.49
C THR A 332 -21.19 -45.74 2.86
N ARG A 333 -22.11 -44.94 3.47
CA ARG A 333 -22.29 -43.53 3.04
C ARG A 333 -21.00 -42.73 3.08
N GLY A 334 -20.18 -42.95 4.11
CA GLY A 334 -18.88 -42.28 4.27
C GLY A 334 -17.86 -42.62 3.17
N GLN A 335 -17.87 -43.87 2.68
CA GLN A 335 -17.01 -44.29 1.56
C GLN A 335 -17.42 -43.62 0.25
N ILE A 336 -18.70 -43.48 -0.02
CA ILE A 336 -19.19 -42.76 -1.21
C ILE A 336 -18.85 -41.27 -1.10
N LEU A 337 -19.07 -40.64 0.05
CA LEU A 337 -18.72 -39.24 0.28
C LEU A 337 -17.22 -39.00 0.03
N ARG A 338 -16.33 -39.80 0.68
CA ARG A 338 -14.87 -39.71 0.54
C ARG A 338 -14.41 -39.92 -0.92
N TYR A 339 -15.09 -40.77 -1.67
CA TYR A 339 -14.77 -41.00 -3.07
C TYR A 339 -14.93 -39.70 -3.89
N PHE A 340 -16.06 -39.00 -3.78
CA PHE A 340 -16.30 -37.74 -4.51
C PHE A 340 -15.40 -36.60 -4.01
N GLN A 341 -15.14 -36.54 -2.69
CA GLN A 341 -14.20 -35.57 -2.14
C GLN A 341 -12.78 -35.79 -2.64
N LEU A 342 -12.31 -37.04 -2.72
CA LEU A 342 -10.99 -37.37 -3.25
C LEU A 342 -10.88 -37.11 -4.75
N GLU A 343 -11.93 -37.44 -5.53
CA GLU A 343 -12.02 -37.12 -6.96
C GLU A 343 -11.86 -35.60 -7.21
N ASN A 344 -12.60 -34.77 -6.47
CA ASN A 344 -12.50 -33.32 -6.54
C ASN A 344 -11.14 -32.80 -6.05
N PHE A 345 -10.59 -33.39 -4.98
CA PHE A 345 -9.29 -33.01 -4.44
C PHE A 345 -8.17 -33.21 -5.48
N LEU A 346 -8.18 -34.32 -6.21
CA LEU A 346 -7.21 -34.59 -7.27
C LEU A 346 -7.32 -33.59 -8.43
N LEU A 347 -8.56 -33.29 -8.87
CA LEU A 347 -8.80 -32.29 -9.92
C LEU A 347 -8.35 -30.90 -9.49
N ALA A 348 -8.72 -30.52 -8.27
CA ALA A 348 -8.32 -29.24 -7.70
C ALA A 348 -6.80 -29.13 -7.57
N THR A 349 -6.11 -30.19 -7.14
CA THR A 349 -4.66 -30.21 -7.03
C THR A 349 -3.96 -29.98 -8.37
N VAL A 350 -4.43 -30.64 -9.43
CA VAL A 350 -3.89 -30.42 -10.78
C VAL A 350 -4.17 -28.99 -11.25
N GLY A 351 -5.39 -28.49 -11.07
CA GLY A 351 -5.77 -27.11 -11.42
C GLY A 351 -4.95 -26.08 -10.67
N ILE A 352 -4.77 -26.25 -9.36
CA ILE A 352 -4.00 -25.35 -8.50
C ILE A 352 -2.52 -25.36 -8.91
N ALA A 353 -1.92 -26.55 -9.18
CA ALA A 353 -0.52 -26.65 -9.61
C ALA A 353 -0.30 -25.87 -10.93
N LEU A 354 -1.18 -26.05 -11.92
CA LEU A 354 -1.16 -25.30 -13.17
C LEU A 354 -1.41 -23.80 -12.93
N GLY A 355 -2.32 -23.45 -12.05
CA GLY A 355 -2.65 -22.09 -11.68
C GLY A 355 -1.49 -21.36 -11.01
N MET A 356 -0.75 -22.01 -10.12
CA MET A 356 0.45 -21.43 -9.50
C MET A 356 1.56 -21.17 -10.55
N LEU A 357 1.75 -22.08 -11.49
CA LEU A 357 2.69 -21.87 -12.61
C LEU A 357 2.27 -20.68 -13.47
N LEU A 358 0.98 -20.59 -13.79
CA LEU A 358 0.41 -19.47 -14.55
C LEU A 358 0.54 -18.15 -13.77
N ALA A 359 0.24 -18.15 -12.47
CA ALA A 359 0.36 -16.97 -11.62
C ALA A 359 1.79 -16.40 -11.66
N TYR A 360 2.77 -17.25 -11.48
CA TYR A 360 4.18 -16.86 -11.51
C TYR A 360 4.61 -16.37 -12.90
N SER A 361 4.21 -17.08 -13.97
CA SER A 361 4.56 -16.71 -15.35
C SER A 361 3.94 -15.36 -15.74
N ILE A 362 2.68 -15.12 -15.40
CA ILE A 362 2.00 -13.85 -15.66
C ILE A 362 2.69 -12.72 -14.89
N ASN A 363 3.03 -12.92 -13.61
CA ASN A 363 3.73 -11.91 -12.82
C ASN A 363 5.09 -11.57 -13.44
N GLN A 364 5.87 -12.55 -13.90
CA GLN A 364 7.16 -12.31 -14.57
C GLN A 364 6.99 -11.49 -15.87
N LEU A 365 5.95 -11.76 -16.66
CA LEU A 365 5.65 -10.99 -17.87
C LEU A 365 5.26 -9.54 -17.55
N LEU A 366 4.46 -9.35 -16.50
CA LEU A 366 4.02 -8.02 -16.08
C LEU A 366 5.17 -7.20 -15.46
N MET A 367 6.09 -7.84 -14.73
CA MET A 367 7.30 -7.19 -14.22
C MET A 367 8.12 -6.54 -15.33
N GLY A 368 8.31 -7.25 -16.44
CA GLY A 368 9.10 -6.75 -17.58
C GLY A 368 8.46 -5.57 -18.31
N LYS A 369 7.13 -5.38 -18.20
CA LYS A 369 6.39 -4.32 -18.91
C LYS A 369 5.95 -3.15 -18.01
N TYR A 370 5.70 -3.39 -16.74
CA TYR A 370 5.03 -2.45 -15.84
C TYR A 370 5.81 -2.20 -14.53
N GLU A 371 7.06 -2.67 -14.44
CA GLU A 371 7.93 -2.51 -13.24
C GLU A 371 7.26 -2.96 -11.93
N LEU A 372 6.31 -3.91 -12.00
CA LEU A 372 5.63 -4.41 -10.83
C LEU A 372 6.59 -5.20 -9.94
N PRO A 373 6.41 -5.18 -8.61
CA PRO A 373 7.23 -5.97 -7.71
C PRO A 373 7.03 -7.48 -7.94
N ARG A 374 8.04 -8.28 -7.58
CA ARG A 374 7.99 -9.75 -7.69
C ARG A 374 6.90 -10.31 -6.79
N LEU A 375 6.12 -11.27 -7.31
CA LEU A 375 5.18 -12.05 -6.51
C LEU A 375 5.95 -12.87 -5.45
N PRO A 376 5.80 -12.56 -4.15
CA PRO A 376 6.40 -13.35 -3.10
C PRO A 376 5.80 -14.76 -3.07
N LEU A 377 6.64 -15.79 -2.99
CA LEU A 377 6.22 -17.19 -3.09
C LEU A 377 5.18 -17.61 -2.03
N HIS A 378 5.10 -16.92 -0.91
CA HIS A 378 4.15 -17.23 0.16
C HIS A 378 2.66 -16.98 -0.20
N TYR A 379 2.36 -16.14 -1.23
CA TYR A 379 0.99 -15.96 -1.71
C TYR A 379 0.45 -17.18 -2.47
N LEU A 380 1.33 -17.98 -3.09
CA LEU A 380 0.94 -19.18 -3.83
C LEU A 380 0.28 -20.24 -2.92
N PRO A 381 0.86 -20.66 -1.78
CA PRO A 381 0.21 -21.59 -0.89
C PRO A 381 -1.06 -21.04 -0.23
N ILE A 382 -1.17 -19.73 -0.01
CA ILE A 382 -2.39 -19.12 0.54
C ILE A 382 -3.56 -19.30 -0.44
N GLY A 383 -3.37 -18.96 -1.72
CA GLY A 383 -4.35 -19.17 -2.77
C GLY A 383 -4.70 -20.66 -2.97
N ALA A 384 -3.70 -21.54 -2.92
CA ALA A 384 -3.90 -22.98 -3.00
C ALA A 384 -4.79 -23.53 -1.90
N ILE A 385 -4.52 -23.18 -0.64
CA ILE A 385 -5.31 -23.63 0.52
C ILE A 385 -6.75 -23.10 0.41
N ALA A 386 -6.94 -21.83 0.05
CA ALA A 386 -8.26 -21.25 -0.14
C ALA A 386 -9.08 -22.01 -1.17
N LEU A 387 -8.51 -22.35 -2.33
CA LEU A 387 -9.19 -23.10 -3.38
C LEU A 387 -9.43 -24.57 -3.04
N TRP A 388 -8.52 -25.24 -2.33
CA TRP A 388 -8.78 -26.58 -1.82
C TRP A 388 -9.95 -26.61 -0.85
N LEU A 389 -9.99 -25.67 0.10
CA LEU A 389 -11.09 -25.56 1.05
C LEU A 389 -12.41 -25.26 0.33
N LEU A 390 -12.41 -24.32 -0.60
CA LEU A 390 -13.58 -24.00 -1.42
C LEU A 390 -14.07 -25.24 -2.20
N GLY A 391 -13.16 -25.94 -2.88
CA GLY A 391 -13.49 -27.12 -3.64
C GLY A 391 -14.10 -28.24 -2.80
N GLN A 392 -13.54 -28.47 -1.60
CA GLN A 392 -14.10 -29.48 -0.68
C GLN A 392 -15.48 -29.06 -0.13
N ALA A 393 -15.66 -27.79 0.18
CA ALA A 393 -16.95 -27.25 0.62
C ALA A 393 -18.00 -27.33 -0.51
N ALA A 394 -17.64 -26.97 -1.73
CA ALA A 394 -18.52 -26.98 -2.89
C ALA A 394 -19.01 -28.41 -3.25
N VAL A 395 -18.10 -29.39 -3.24
CA VAL A 395 -18.45 -30.78 -3.57
C VAL A 395 -19.23 -31.49 -2.46
N PHE A 396 -19.18 -30.98 -1.22
CA PHE A 396 -19.80 -31.66 -0.07
C PHE A 396 -21.32 -31.89 -0.23
N GLY A 397 -22.07 -30.90 -0.73
CA GLY A 397 -23.51 -31.00 -0.96
C GLY A 397 -23.86 -32.11 -1.96
N PRO A 398 -23.35 -32.07 -3.21
CA PRO A 398 -23.53 -33.14 -4.20
C PRO A 398 -23.08 -34.51 -3.71
N ALA A 399 -21.92 -34.61 -3.05
CA ALA A 399 -21.41 -35.87 -2.51
C ALA A 399 -22.29 -36.46 -1.42
N ARG A 400 -22.89 -35.62 -0.57
CA ARG A 400 -23.89 -36.07 0.44
C ARG A 400 -25.17 -36.58 -0.20
N ARG A 401 -25.64 -35.95 -1.27
CA ARG A 401 -26.78 -36.45 -2.06
C ARG A 401 -26.47 -37.80 -2.69
N ALA A 402 -25.29 -37.98 -3.28
CA ALA A 402 -24.80 -39.25 -3.81
C ALA A 402 -24.79 -40.37 -2.74
N ALA A 403 -24.28 -40.06 -1.54
CA ALA A 403 -24.23 -40.99 -0.43
C ALA A 403 -25.61 -41.41 0.12
N ALA A 404 -26.65 -40.62 -0.13
CA ALA A 404 -28.02 -40.88 0.28
C ALA A 404 -28.82 -41.76 -0.70
N VAL A 405 -28.29 -42.10 -1.89
CA VAL A 405 -28.99 -42.92 -2.91
C VAL A 405 -29.33 -44.29 -2.33
N PRO A 406 -30.64 -44.71 -2.36
CA PRO A 406 -31.06 -46.02 -1.85
C PRO A 406 -30.51 -47.18 -2.73
N PRO A 407 -30.14 -48.31 -2.13
CA PRO A 407 -29.72 -49.51 -2.88
C PRO A 407 -30.74 -50.01 -3.90
N ALA A 408 -32.03 -49.86 -3.59
CA ALA A 408 -33.12 -50.26 -4.46
C ALA A 408 -33.18 -49.60 -5.84
N VAL A 409 -32.47 -48.43 -6.01
CA VAL A 409 -32.39 -47.76 -7.31
C VAL A 409 -31.57 -48.58 -8.32
N ALA A 410 -30.67 -49.47 -7.84
CA ALA A 410 -29.88 -50.35 -8.71
C ALA A 410 -30.70 -51.47 -9.37
N THR A 411 -31.85 -51.84 -8.78
CA THR A 411 -32.68 -52.98 -9.22
C THR A 411 -33.85 -52.56 -10.08
N ARG A 412 -34.21 -51.26 -10.14
CA ARG A 412 -35.22 -50.76 -11.06
C ARG A 412 -34.63 -50.64 -12.48
N SER A 413 -34.81 -51.71 -13.27
CA SER A 413 -34.70 -51.60 -14.73
C SER A 413 -35.99 -50.87 -15.22
N VAL A 414 -35.82 -49.72 -15.85
CA VAL A 414 -36.84 -49.20 -16.77
C VAL A 414 -36.49 -49.72 -18.13
#